data_d3a9e11cb9bd122f2f40ab08c6849c4e
#
_entry.id   d3a9e11cb9bd122f2f40ab08c6849c4e
#
_cell.length_a   1.000
_cell.length_b   1.000
_cell.length_c   1.000
_cell.angle_alpha   90.00
_cell.angle_beta   90.00
_cell.angle_gamma   90.00
#
_symmetry.space_group_name_H-M   'P 1'
#
loop_
_entity.id
_entity.type
_entity.pdbx_description
1 polymer ?
#
loop_
_entity_poly.entity_id
_entity_poly.type
_entity_poly.pdbx_seq_one_letter_code
_entity_poly.pdbx_strand_id
1 'polypeptide(L)'
;MRKLFIFLFLIISVQVFSAPINKNIAYKIAEYYLQLIDKSTEKIVVTEANLPKWLAITDELYVFESNNAYVIISGDDAAIPILAYSDEGTFSNKDSLCTGVAIFLTQYKTQITNIRQNNLSATNEIQAQWDALINKNYKSRTQVGPLLYANWNQDCDYNALCPEDPDGPCGHVYAGCVATAMAMNMFYYRYPTNPTGNAFYYAPGYGALTVNFNQQTYDYNKMPTAIKDSSYEIAKLIYHCGVAVNMGYSSDGSGAQVYDAADRMKNNFGYNPNLSFKSREDYSDYQWTTMLRGQIDQKIILQYAAFDENSGHAFICDGYSDNDYFHFNWGWSGYYNGFFYINNLNPGYNFNYYHQAIFDCYPTTTNFSCSNNVLTSHEGSITSSAPNLSDYKNNMNCTWLINIPDTLSRITLSFRYFTTLAGDTLYIYNGNDDNGQILYKFSGNNVPATVDIYHNPIFIKFVSNNADTEKGFLIDYYGIP
;
A
#
# COMPACT_ATOMS: atom_id res chain seq x y z
N MET A 1 -52.19 59.50 -4.91
CA MET A 1 -51.22 59.03 -3.93
C MET A 1 -51.21 57.50 -3.97
N ARG A 2 -50.26 56.88 -4.64
CA ARG A 2 -50.06 55.43 -4.66
C ARG A 2 -49.15 55.03 -3.48
N LYS A 3 -49.69 54.24 -2.55
CA LYS A 3 -48.90 53.69 -1.45
C LYS A 3 -48.09 52.50 -1.99
N LEU A 4 -46.75 52.65 -2.00
CA LEU A 4 -45.80 51.63 -2.33
C LEU A 4 -45.64 50.73 -1.06
N PHE A 5 -46.08 49.48 -1.11
CA PHE A 5 -45.82 48.48 -0.09
C PHE A 5 -44.49 47.81 -0.42
N ILE A 6 -43.46 48.11 0.34
CA ILE A 6 -42.17 47.42 0.30
C ILE A 6 -42.31 46.15 1.15
N PHE A 7 -42.36 44.97 0.51
CA PHE A 7 -42.22 43.68 1.20
C PHE A 7 -40.74 43.45 1.48
N LEU A 8 -40.38 43.61 2.73
CA LEU A 8 -39.05 43.23 3.22
C LEU A 8 -39.02 41.72 3.38
N PHE A 9 -38.43 40.98 2.40
CA PHE A 9 -38.12 39.57 2.57
C PHE A 9 -36.98 39.44 3.57
N LEU A 10 -37.29 39.08 4.81
CA LEU A 10 -36.28 38.61 5.77
C LEU A 10 -35.81 37.26 5.28
N ILE A 11 -34.60 37.23 4.68
CA ILE A 11 -33.87 35.99 4.46
C ILE A 11 -33.35 35.55 5.83
N ILE A 12 -34.13 34.67 6.51
CA ILE A 12 -33.64 33.96 7.70
C ILE A 12 -32.63 32.93 7.18
N SER A 13 -31.34 33.24 7.28
CA SER A 13 -30.32 32.22 7.12
C SER A 13 -30.44 31.26 8.31
N VAL A 14 -30.98 30.11 8.10
CA VAL A 14 -30.91 29.02 9.08
C VAL A 14 -29.45 28.56 9.08
N GLN A 15 -28.70 28.96 10.09
CA GLN A 15 -27.40 28.35 10.35
C GLN A 15 -27.67 26.91 10.81
N VAL A 16 -27.36 25.96 9.98
CA VAL A 16 -27.38 24.54 10.32
C VAL A 16 -26.05 24.28 11.05
N PHE A 17 -26.11 24.14 12.37
CA PHE A 17 -24.96 23.74 13.18
C PHE A 17 -24.61 22.28 12.94
N SER A 18 -23.39 21.86 13.25
CA SER A 18 -22.99 20.45 13.19
C SER A 18 -23.93 19.57 14.02
N ALA A 19 -24.29 18.43 13.49
CA ALA A 19 -25.11 17.44 14.18
C ALA A 19 -24.42 16.07 14.18
N PRO A 20 -24.37 15.40 15.36
CA PRO A 20 -23.85 14.05 15.43
C PRO A 20 -24.63 13.08 14.55
N ILE A 21 -23.93 12.30 13.76
CA ILE A 21 -24.48 11.20 12.99
C ILE A 21 -24.65 9.99 13.91
N ASN A 22 -25.88 9.49 14.01
CA ASN A 22 -26.08 8.28 14.81
C ASN A 22 -25.64 7.02 14.07
N LYS A 23 -25.29 5.99 14.83
CA LYS A 23 -24.77 4.72 14.33
C LYS A 23 -25.67 4.04 13.29
N ASN A 24 -27.01 4.17 13.42
CA ASN A 24 -27.93 3.54 12.46
C ASN A 24 -27.89 4.21 11.09
N ILE A 25 -27.69 5.53 11.04
CA ILE A 25 -27.47 6.27 9.78
C ILE A 25 -26.14 5.86 9.18
N ALA A 26 -25.07 5.87 9.98
CA ALA A 26 -23.74 5.44 9.55
C ALA A 26 -23.76 4.00 8.99
N TYR A 27 -24.43 3.06 9.66
CA TYR A 27 -24.59 1.69 9.19
C TYR A 27 -25.30 1.59 7.83
N LYS A 28 -26.38 2.33 7.61
CA LYS A 28 -27.08 2.33 6.31
C LYS A 28 -26.22 2.88 5.18
N ILE A 29 -25.41 3.90 5.47
CA ILE A 29 -24.47 4.46 4.53
C ILE A 29 -23.37 3.43 4.23
N ALA A 30 -22.83 2.77 5.26
CA ALA A 30 -21.84 1.71 5.10
C ALA A 30 -22.37 0.55 4.25
N GLU A 31 -23.57 0.08 4.53
CA GLU A 31 -24.22 -0.99 3.75
C GLU A 31 -24.33 -0.61 2.25
N TYR A 32 -24.75 0.60 1.97
CA TYR A 32 -24.83 1.10 0.59
C TYR A 32 -23.44 1.26 -0.04
N TYR A 33 -22.49 1.87 0.68
CA TYR A 33 -21.17 2.17 0.14
C TYR A 33 -20.34 0.89 -0.11
N LEU A 34 -20.40 -0.06 0.82
CA LEU A 34 -19.72 -1.36 0.66
C LEU A 34 -20.28 -2.15 -0.52
N GLN A 35 -21.59 -2.06 -0.81
CA GLN A 35 -22.18 -2.65 -2.03
C GLN A 35 -21.63 -2.05 -3.32
N LEU A 36 -21.14 -0.80 -3.29
CA LEU A 36 -20.55 -0.15 -4.47
C LEU A 36 -19.08 -0.55 -4.69
N ILE A 37 -18.34 -0.82 -3.62
CA ILE A 37 -16.88 -1.01 -3.69
C ILE A 37 -16.42 -2.46 -3.53
N ASP A 38 -17.17 -3.29 -2.78
CA ASP A 38 -16.78 -4.70 -2.56
C ASP A 38 -16.95 -5.49 -3.86
N LYS A 39 -15.83 -5.98 -4.38
CA LYS A 39 -15.74 -6.74 -5.64
C LYS A 39 -15.96 -8.24 -5.44
N SER A 40 -16.29 -8.68 -4.22
CA SER A 40 -16.57 -10.10 -3.95
C SER A 40 -17.82 -10.56 -4.69
N THR A 41 -17.85 -11.83 -5.06
CA THR A 41 -19.03 -12.48 -5.68
C THR A 41 -19.99 -13.04 -4.64
N GLU A 42 -19.65 -12.94 -3.37
CA GLU A 42 -20.44 -13.45 -2.25
C GLU A 42 -21.46 -12.42 -1.76
N LYS A 43 -22.43 -12.90 -1.00
CA LYS A 43 -23.39 -12.01 -0.34
C LYS A 43 -22.66 -11.13 0.68
N ILE A 44 -22.75 -9.82 0.49
CA ILE A 44 -22.14 -8.84 1.40
C ILE A 44 -22.87 -8.87 2.74
N VAL A 45 -22.11 -9.12 3.80
CA VAL A 45 -22.56 -9.06 5.19
C VAL A 45 -21.76 -7.95 5.87
N VAL A 46 -22.44 -6.88 6.26
CA VAL A 46 -21.80 -5.71 6.90
C VAL A 46 -21.75 -5.92 8.40
N THR A 47 -20.56 -5.79 8.97
CA THR A 47 -20.31 -5.83 10.40
C THR A 47 -19.55 -4.57 10.84
N GLU A 48 -19.69 -4.21 12.10
CA GLU A 48 -18.91 -3.15 12.70
C GLU A 48 -17.56 -3.71 13.18
N ALA A 49 -16.48 -3.04 12.82
CA ALA A 49 -15.15 -3.40 13.28
C ALA A 49 -14.93 -2.96 14.74
N ASN A 50 -14.29 -3.81 15.53
CA ASN A 50 -13.95 -3.51 16.91
C ASN A 50 -12.66 -2.67 16.97
N LEU A 51 -12.78 -1.42 17.42
CA LEU A 51 -11.63 -0.56 17.64
C LEU A 51 -11.03 -0.79 19.04
N PRO A 52 -9.70 -0.70 19.20
CA PRO A 52 -9.06 -0.76 20.51
C PRO A 52 -9.55 0.35 21.43
N LYS A 53 -9.86 0.00 22.68
CA LYS A 53 -10.39 0.95 23.69
C LYS A 53 -9.45 2.12 23.98
N TRP A 54 -8.14 1.93 23.84
CA TRP A 54 -7.15 2.98 24.09
C TRP A 54 -7.21 4.15 23.09
N LEU A 55 -7.80 3.98 21.89
CA LEU A 55 -8.08 5.08 20.97
C LEU A 55 -9.15 6.05 21.52
N ALA A 56 -9.94 5.60 22.49
CA ALA A 56 -11.01 6.38 23.11
C ALA A 56 -11.95 7.05 22.08
N ILE A 57 -12.20 6.37 20.95
CA ILE A 57 -13.18 6.77 19.93
C ILE A 57 -14.55 6.28 20.41
N THR A 58 -15.54 7.16 20.41
CA THR A 58 -16.89 6.85 20.88
C THR A 58 -17.91 6.96 19.76
N ASP A 59 -18.16 8.17 19.28
CA ASP A 59 -19.10 8.49 18.22
C ASP A 59 -18.56 9.51 17.21
N GLU A 60 -17.22 9.77 17.28
CA GLU A 60 -16.58 10.67 16.33
C GLU A 60 -16.45 10.03 14.94
N LEU A 61 -16.34 8.72 14.89
CA LEU A 61 -16.32 7.95 13.64
C LEU A 61 -16.80 6.51 13.87
N TYR A 62 -17.21 5.85 12.79
CA TYR A 62 -17.65 4.47 12.77
C TYR A 62 -16.88 3.70 11.70
N VAL A 63 -16.47 2.47 12.03
CA VAL A 63 -15.79 1.58 11.08
C VAL A 63 -16.68 0.38 10.81
N PHE A 64 -16.98 0.15 9.54
CA PHE A 64 -17.74 -1.01 9.08
C PHE A 64 -16.96 -1.77 8.03
N GLU A 65 -17.12 -3.07 8.02
CA GLU A 65 -16.43 -3.96 7.07
C GLU A 65 -17.39 -5.00 6.50
N SER A 66 -17.01 -5.54 5.36
CA SER A 66 -17.63 -6.69 4.70
C SER A 66 -16.60 -7.82 4.56
N ASN A 67 -16.88 -8.80 3.71
CA ASN A 67 -15.96 -9.93 3.50
C ASN A 67 -14.60 -9.50 2.92
N ASN A 68 -14.57 -8.45 2.10
CA ASN A 68 -13.36 -8.03 1.38
C ASN A 68 -13.23 -6.50 1.21
N ALA A 69 -13.94 -5.74 2.01
CA ALA A 69 -13.90 -4.28 1.95
C ALA A 69 -14.19 -3.66 3.31
N TYR A 70 -13.76 -2.42 3.53
CA TYR A 70 -14.16 -1.65 4.72
C TYR A 70 -14.44 -0.19 4.37
N VAL A 71 -15.16 0.50 5.26
CA VAL A 71 -15.40 1.95 5.19
C VAL A 71 -15.38 2.58 6.57
N ILE A 72 -14.79 3.77 6.66
CA ILE A 72 -14.79 4.61 7.86
C ILE A 72 -15.67 5.82 7.59
N ILE A 73 -16.68 6.00 8.44
CA ILE A 73 -17.71 7.02 8.29
C ILE A 73 -17.57 8.04 9.41
N SER A 74 -17.69 9.32 9.06
CA SER A 74 -17.70 10.41 10.03
C SER A 74 -18.90 10.30 10.98
N GLY A 75 -18.69 10.62 12.24
CA GLY A 75 -19.74 10.75 13.24
C GLY A 75 -20.39 12.13 13.29
N ASP A 76 -20.10 13.03 12.35
CA ASP A 76 -20.63 14.39 12.33
C ASP A 76 -20.92 14.86 10.89
N ASP A 77 -22.08 15.48 10.67
CA ASP A 77 -22.54 15.91 9.35
C ASP A 77 -21.84 17.17 8.83
N ALA A 78 -21.13 17.89 9.68
CA ALA A 78 -20.30 19.01 9.26
C ALA A 78 -18.89 18.59 8.79
N ALA A 79 -18.55 17.31 8.90
CA ALA A 79 -17.34 16.72 8.29
C ALA A 79 -17.71 15.94 7.03
N ILE A 80 -16.74 15.70 6.15
CA ILE A 80 -16.93 14.81 5.00
C ILE A 80 -17.42 13.43 5.48
N PRO A 81 -18.35 12.77 4.76
CA PRO A 81 -18.99 11.54 5.24
C PRO A 81 -18.06 10.31 5.26
N ILE A 82 -17.25 10.10 4.23
CA ILE A 82 -16.34 8.97 4.13
C ILE A 82 -14.94 9.45 4.49
N LEU A 83 -14.34 8.88 5.53
CA LEU A 83 -12.99 9.25 5.99
C LEU A 83 -11.93 8.36 5.36
N ALA A 84 -12.22 7.07 5.20
CA ALA A 84 -11.37 6.11 4.51
C ALA A 84 -12.21 4.93 4.00
N TYR A 85 -11.66 4.18 3.03
CA TYR A 85 -12.26 2.95 2.53
C TYR A 85 -11.22 2.05 1.88
N SER A 86 -11.54 0.77 1.76
CA SER A 86 -10.78 -0.21 0.97
C SER A 86 -11.74 -1.08 0.17
N ASP A 87 -11.35 -1.42 -1.03
CA ASP A 87 -11.99 -2.43 -1.87
C ASP A 87 -11.19 -3.74 -1.90
N GLU A 88 -10.17 -3.85 -1.04
CA GLU A 88 -9.27 -5.00 -0.88
C GLU A 88 -9.02 -5.27 0.60
N GLY A 89 -9.50 -6.40 1.11
CA GLY A 89 -9.30 -6.83 2.50
C GLY A 89 -10.20 -6.17 3.53
N THR A 90 -10.05 -6.58 4.78
CA THR A 90 -10.87 -6.16 5.92
C THR A 90 -10.10 -5.20 6.84
N PHE A 91 -10.84 -4.48 7.68
CA PHE A 91 -10.26 -3.62 8.71
C PHE A 91 -9.85 -4.41 9.96
N SER A 92 -10.54 -5.49 10.27
CA SER A 92 -10.28 -6.28 11.48
C SER A 92 -9.01 -7.11 11.34
N ASN A 93 -8.04 -6.82 12.20
CA ASN A 93 -6.94 -7.71 12.53
C ASN A 93 -7.06 -8.10 14.01
N LYS A 94 -6.95 -9.38 14.31
CA LYS A 94 -7.20 -9.90 15.65
C LYS A 94 -6.15 -9.50 16.70
N ASP A 95 -4.94 -9.17 16.27
CA ASP A 95 -3.79 -9.11 17.18
C ASP A 95 -3.33 -7.68 17.52
N SER A 96 -3.38 -6.73 16.58
CA SER A 96 -3.00 -5.34 16.86
C SER A 96 -3.46 -4.37 15.75
N LEU A 97 -3.66 -3.11 16.11
CA LEU A 97 -3.90 -2.04 15.14
C LEU A 97 -2.55 -1.46 14.69
N CYS A 98 -2.36 -1.32 13.37
CA CYS A 98 -1.18 -0.64 12.80
C CYS A 98 -1.05 0.80 13.31
N THR A 99 0.14 1.19 13.74
CA THR A 99 0.43 2.54 14.26
C THR A 99 0.02 3.63 13.29
N GLY A 100 0.28 3.47 11.99
CA GLY A 100 -0.12 4.44 10.98
C GLY A 100 -1.64 4.65 10.92
N VAL A 101 -2.41 3.57 10.96
CA VAL A 101 -3.88 3.64 11.01
C VAL A 101 -4.36 4.31 12.29
N ALA A 102 -3.76 3.99 13.44
CA ALA A 102 -4.09 4.61 14.72
C ALA A 102 -3.87 6.13 14.68
N ILE A 103 -2.78 6.60 14.08
CA ILE A 103 -2.50 8.02 13.86
C ILE A 103 -3.63 8.67 13.05
N PHE A 104 -4.03 8.08 11.93
CA PHE A 104 -5.10 8.63 11.08
C PHE A 104 -6.45 8.67 11.81
N LEU A 105 -6.83 7.59 12.50
CA LEU A 105 -8.07 7.58 13.30
C LEU A 105 -8.06 8.65 14.38
N THR A 106 -6.92 8.85 15.04
CA THR A 106 -6.75 9.90 16.08
C THR A 106 -6.84 11.30 15.46
N GLN A 107 -6.24 11.52 14.30
CA GLN A 107 -6.36 12.78 13.55
C GLN A 107 -7.81 13.06 13.16
N TYR A 108 -8.55 12.08 12.63
CA TYR A 108 -9.97 12.23 12.31
C TYR A 108 -10.82 12.54 13.55
N LYS A 109 -10.64 11.79 14.63
CA LYS A 109 -11.30 12.03 15.92
C LYS A 109 -11.06 13.47 16.38
N THR A 110 -9.81 13.92 16.38
CA THR A 110 -9.44 15.27 16.83
C THR A 110 -10.14 16.34 16.00
N GLN A 111 -10.17 16.18 14.68
CA GLN A 111 -10.85 17.14 13.80
C GLN A 111 -12.36 17.17 14.05
N ILE A 112 -13.02 16.01 14.17
CA ILE A 112 -14.45 15.93 14.43
C ILE A 112 -14.80 16.52 15.80
N THR A 113 -13.98 16.26 16.82
CA THR A 113 -14.12 16.87 18.14
C THR A 113 -14.05 18.41 18.04
N ASN A 114 -13.07 18.94 17.28
CA ASN A 114 -12.95 20.38 17.06
C ASN A 114 -14.12 21.00 16.28
N ILE A 115 -14.62 20.29 15.24
CA ILE A 115 -15.81 20.71 14.49
C ILE A 115 -17.01 20.88 15.45
N ARG A 116 -17.24 19.92 16.33
CA ARG A 116 -18.31 19.97 17.34
C ARG A 116 -18.11 21.09 18.35
N GLN A 117 -16.88 21.21 18.91
CA GLN A 117 -16.59 22.23 19.92
C GLN A 117 -16.72 23.67 19.39
N ASN A 118 -16.40 23.89 18.11
CA ASN A 118 -16.49 25.19 17.46
C ASN A 118 -17.81 25.41 16.73
N ASN A 119 -18.75 24.47 16.79
CA ASN A 119 -20.05 24.51 16.11
C ASN A 119 -19.90 24.86 14.62
N LEU A 120 -18.96 24.23 13.92
CA LEU A 120 -18.73 24.48 12.50
C LEU A 120 -19.93 23.92 11.71
N SER A 121 -20.31 24.61 10.64
CA SER A 121 -21.38 24.17 9.75
C SER A 121 -20.81 23.38 8.57
N ALA A 122 -21.58 22.42 8.03
CA ALA A 122 -21.24 21.78 6.77
C ALA A 122 -21.17 22.81 5.63
N THR A 123 -20.20 22.65 4.73
CA THR A 123 -20.25 23.36 3.45
C THR A 123 -21.31 22.74 2.53
N ASN A 124 -21.69 23.46 1.47
CA ASN A 124 -22.65 22.92 0.48
C ASN A 124 -22.11 21.61 -0.15
N GLU A 125 -20.80 21.50 -0.34
CA GLU A 125 -20.14 20.30 -0.89
C GLU A 125 -20.23 19.13 0.08
N ILE A 126 -19.99 19.36 1.36
CA ILE A 126 -20.13 18.32 2.40
C ILE A 126 -21.59 17.86 2.48
N GLN A 127 -22.53 18.80 2.50
CA GLN A 127 -23.95 18.50 2.54
C GLN A 127 -24.42 17.67 1.33
N ALA A 128 -23.96 18.04 0.12
CA ALA A 128 -24.24 17.29 -1.10
C ALA A 128 -23.67 15.85 -1.07
N GLN A 129 -22.50 15.65 -0.45
CA GLN A 129 -21.93 14.30 -0.27
C GLN A 129 -22.79 13.44 0.68
N TRP A 130 -23.21 13.98 1.82
CA TRP A 130 -24.12 13.29 2.73
C TRP A 130 -25.46 12.95 2.06
N ASP A 131 -26.06 13.91 1.36
CA ASP A 131 -27.32 13.70 0.64
C ASP A 131 -27.19 12.62 -0.44
N ALA A 132 -26.08 12.58 -1.16
CA ALA A 132 -25.82 11.57 -2.17
C ALA A 132 -25.74 10.15 -1.58
N LEU A 133 -25.14 10.00 -0.41
CA LEU A 133 -25.03 8.71 0.29
C LEU A 133 -26.35 8.29 0.90
N ILE A 134 -27.05 9.19 1.58
CA ILE A 134 -28.35 8.92 2.22
C ILE A 134 -29.41 8.54 1.16
N ASN A 135 -29.42 9.25 0.02
CA ASN A 135 -30.38 9.02 -1.07
C ASN A 135 -29.91 7.91 -2.05
N LYS A 136 -28.80 7.23 -1.78
CA LYS A 136 -28.25 6.13 -2.59
C LYS A 136 -27.99 6.50 -4.06
N ASN A 137 -27.54 7.72 -4.30
CA ASN A 137 -27.18 8.22 -5.63
C ASN A 137 -25.71 8.65 -5.74
N TYR A 138 -24.88 8.19 -4.82
CA TYR A 138 -23.44 8.40 -4.81
C TYR A 138 -22.81 7.70 -6.03
N LYS A 139 -21.95 8.42 -6.75
CA LYS A 139 -21.23 7.87 -7.91
C LYS A 139 -19.91 7.26 -7.46
N SER A 140 -19.58 6.11 -8.03
CA SER A 140 -18.27 5.50 -7.86
C SER A 140 -17.15 6.47 -8.25
N ARG A 141 -16.05 6.43 -7.51
CA ARG A 141 -14.87 7.27 -7.72
C ARG A 141 -13.96 6.67 -8.79
N THR A 142 -13.26 7.54 -9.53
CA THR A 142 -12.15 7.10 -10.36
C THR A 142 -10.94 6.85 -9.47
N GLN A 143 -10.29 5.71 -9.65
CA GLN A 143 -9.10 5.32 -8.89
C GLN A 143 -7.90 5.19 -9.81
N VAL A 144 -6.72 5.59 -9.32
CA VAL A 144 -5.42 5.31 -9.91
C VAL A 144 -4.61 4.52 -8.88
N GLY A 145 -4.16 3.34 -9.25
CA GLY A 145 -3.57 2.39 -8.32
C GLY A 145 -4.62 1.50 -7.60
N PRO A 146 -4.23 0.75 -6.56
CA PRO A 146 -2.86 0.69 -6.02
C PRO A 146 -1.84 0.17 -7.02
N LEU A 147 -0.60 0.67 -6.94
CA LEU A 147 0.48 0.30 -7.83
C LEU A 147 1.35 -0.84 -7.27
N LEU A 148 1.49 -0.91 -5.94
CA LEU A 148 2.32 -1.87 -5.23
C LEU A 148 1.49 -3.07 -4.77
N TYR A 149 1.98 -4.27 -5.06
CA TYR A 149 1.33 -5.52 -4.66
C TYR A 149 2.03 -6.24 -3.48
N ALA A 150 3.11 -5.67 -2.93
CA ALA A 150 3.79 -6.26 -1.78
C ALA A 150 2.99 -6.07 -0.49
N ASN A 151 2.61 -7.16 0.14
CA ASN A 151 1.96 -7.19 1.45
C ASN A 151 2.96 -7.61 2.54
N TRP A 152 4.06 -6.85 2.64
CA TRP A 152 5.13 -7.14 3.58
C TRP A 152 4.83 -6.60 4.97
N ASN A 153 5.63 -7.06 5.95
CA ASN A 153 5.53 -6.68 7.35
C ASN A 153 6.93 -6.40 7.93
N GLN A 154 7.01 -6.10 9.21
CA GLN A 154 8.25 -5.81 9.94
C GLN A 154 8.50 -6.75 11.13
N ASP A 155 7.64 -7.75 11.32
CA ASP A 155 7.72 -8.77 12.37
C ASP A 155 8.23 -10.13 11.85
N CYS A 156 7.74 -11.25 12.38
CA CYS A 156 8.19 -12.61 12.06
C CYS A 156 8.41 -12.84 10.57
N ASP A 157 9.49 -13.53 10.24
CA ASP A 157 10.05 -13.84 8.93
C ASP A 157 10.67 -12.63 8.22
N TYR A 158 10.06 -11.46 8.29
CA TYR A 158 10.62 -10.21 7.73
C TYR A 158 11.78 -9.67 8.56
N ASN A 159 11.81 -9.92 9.87
CA ASN A 159 12.86 -9.50 10.80
C ASN A 159 13.94 -10.57 11.04
N ALA A 160 13.92 -11.69 10.34
CA ALA A 160 14.76 -12.87 10.63
C ALA A 160 16.28 -12.61 10.60
N LEU A 161 16.74 -11.51 10.01
CA LEU A 161 18.16 -11.11 10.03
C LEU A 161 18.43 -9.86 10.89
N CYS A 162 17.40 -9.32 11.55
CA CYS A 162 17.56 -8.24 12.51
C CYS A 162 18.21 -8.76 13.81
N PRO A 163 18.74 -7.87 14.66
CA PRO A 163 19.34 -8.30 15.92
C PRO A 163 18.44 -9.22 16.75
N GLU A 164 19.03 -10.23 17.35
CA GLU A 164 18.32 -11.15 18.26
C GLU A 164 17.85 -10.41 19.51
N ASP A 165 16.62 -10.66 19.92
CA ASP A 165 16.02 -10.18 21.15
C ASP A 165 14.88 -11.13 21.55
N PRO A 166 14.97 -11.85 22.70
CA PRO A 166 13.97 -12.82 23.12
C PRO A 166 12.60 -12.20 23.41
N ASP A 167 12.53 -10.91 23.68
CA ASP A 167 11.29 -10.18 23.95
C ASP A 167 10.63 -9.68 22.64
N GLY A 168 11.33 -9.79 21.52
CA GLY A 168 10.82 -9.38 20.20
C GLY A 168 10.11 -10.49 19.42
N PRO A 169 9.43 -10.14 18.32
CA PRO A 169 8.70 -11.11 17.52
C PRO A 169 9.64 -12.16 16.90
N CYS A 170 9.33 -13.44 17.13
CA CYS A 170 10.14 -14.59 16.71
C CYS A 170 11.60 -14.55 17.17
N GLY A 171 11.88 -13.93 18.33
CA GLY A 171 13.22 -13.85 18.89
C GLY A 171 14.14 -12.79 18.28
N HIS A 172 13.59 -11.84 17.54
CA HIS A 172 14.30 -10.72 16.92
C HIS A 172 13.58 -9.41 17.20
N VAL A 173 14.30 -8.30 17.13
CA VAL A 173 13.69 -6.95 17.14
C VAL A 173 12.83 -6.72 15.89
N TYR A 174 11.88 -5.79 15.95
CA TYR A 174 11.16 -5.38 14.75
C TYR A 174 12.14 -4.82 13.70
N ALA A 175 11.90 -5.14 12.43
CA ALA A 175 12.73 -4.65 11.32
C ALA A 175 12.64 -3.12 11.12
N GLY A 176 11.51 -2.54 11.51
CA GLY A 176 11.25 -1.09 11.47
C GLY A 176 10.56 -0.63 10.17
N CYS A 177 9.55 0.23 10.35
CA CYS A 177 8.66 0.68 9.28
C CYS A 177 9.39 1.43 8.16
N VAL A 178 10.42 2.24 8.48
CA VAL A 178 11.22 2.97 7.49
C VAL A 178 11.97 1.99 6.57
N ALA A 179 12.60 0.96 7.14
CA ALA A 179 13.31 -0.07 6.37
C ALA A 179 12.35 -0.91 5.51
N THR A 180 11.20 -1.28 6.07
CA THR A 180 10.16 -2.02 5.34
C THR A 180 9.62 -1.21 4.15
N ALA A 181 9.33 0.08 4.33
CA ALA A 181 8.88 0.95 3.25
C ALA A 181 9.97 1.15 2.17
N MET A 182 11.25 1.30 2.54
CA MET A 182 12.37 1.32 1.60
C MET A 182 12.43 0.03 0.77
N ALA A 183 12.39 -1.11 1.45
CA ALA A 183 12.47 -2.42 0.79
C ALA A 183 11.28 -2.68 -0.15
N MET A 184 10.06 -2.27 0.22
CA MET A 184 8.89 -2.33 -0.64
C MET A 184 9.03 -1.43 -1.89
N ASN A 185 9.61 -0.23 -1.74
CA ASN A 185 9.93 0.62 -2.89
C ASN A 185 10.96 -0.05 -3.81
N MET A 186 12.02 -0.65 -3.26
CA MET A 186 13.03 -1.36 -4.02
C MET A 186 12.46 -2.59 -4.73
N PHE A 187 11.58 -3.34 -4.09
CA PHE A 187 10.88 -4.47 -4.70
C PHE A 187 9.96 -4.03 -5.86
N TYR A 188 9.28 -2.92 -5.71
CA TYR A 188 8.42 -2.37 -6.77
C TYR A 188 9.20 -2.11 -8.05
N TYR A 189 10.42 -1.58 -7.97
CA TYR A 189 11.30 -1.35 -9.12
C TYR A 189 12.20 -2.54 -9.48
N ARG A 190 12.27 -3.57 -8.64
CA ARG A 190 13.27 -4.66 -8.70
C ARG A 190 14.68 -4.11 -8.86
N TYR A 191 15.01 -3.10 -8.07
CA TYR A 191 16.26 -2.33 -8.16
C TYR A 191 16.72 -1.83 -6.78
N PRO A 192 18.06 -1.76 -6.53
CA PRO A 192 19.13 -2.24 -7.38
C PRO A 192 19.36 -3.76 -7.22
N THR A 193 19.90 -4.41 -8.25
CA THR A 193 20.44 -5.76 -8.09
C THR A 193 21.74 -5.74 -7.29
N ASN A 194 22.62 -4.75 -7.56
CA ASN A 194 23.89 -4.57 -6.89
C ASN A 194 23.95 -3.16 -6.28
N PRO A 195 23.74 -3.02 -4.98
CA PRO A 195 23.92 -1.76 -4.27
C PRO A 195 25.40 -1.40 -4.13
N THR A 196 25.73 -0.19 -3.65
CA THR A 196 27.10 0.30 -3.56
C THR A 196 27.45 0.94 -2.21
N GLY A 197 28.75 1.00 -1.89
CA GLY A 197 29.25 1.63 -0.66
C GLY A 197 29.14 0.71 0.55
N ASN A 198 29.01 1.30 1.72
CA ASN A 198 28.88 0.59 2.99
C ASN A 198 28.04 1.39 4.00
N ALA A 199 27.56 0.72 5.04
CA ALA A 199 26.99 1.35 6.23
C ALA A 199 27.58 0.69 7.47
N PHE A 200 27.80 1.49 8.52
CA PHE A 200 28.27 1.06 9.83
C PHE A 200 27.71 2.01 10.89
N TYR A 201 27.18 1.44 11.95
CA TYR A 201 26.83 2.20 13.14
C TYR A 201 26.80 1.28 14.38
N TYR A 202 26.74 1.89 15.56
CA TYR A 202 26.58 1.18 16.83
C TYR A 202 25.12 1.27 17.27
N ALA A 203 24.40 0.14 17.22
CA ALA A 203 23.02 0.06 17.68
C ALA A 203 22.98 -0.11 19.20
N PRO A 204 22.38 0.82 19.97
CA PRO A 204 22.28 0.71 21.42
C PRO A 204 21.58 -0.61 21.83
N GLY A 205 22.23 -1.38 22.70
CA GLY A 205 21.73 -2.69 23.15
C GLY A 205 22.09 -3.87 22.22
N TYR A 206 22.40 -3.62 20.94
CA TYR A 206 22.63 -4.68 19.94
C TYR A 206 24.02 -4.66 19.29
N GLY A 207 24.88 -3.69 19.67
CA GLY A 207 26.28 -3.67 19.24
C GLY A 207 26.52 -3.02 17.88
N ALA A 208 27.68 -3.35 17.30
CA ALA A 208 28.10 -2.81 16.00
C ALA A 208 27.41 -3.55 14.85
N LEU A 209 26.70 -2.82 14.00
CA LEU A 209 26.05 -3.35 12.81
C LEU A 209 26.73 -2.78 11.55
N THR A 210 26.97 -3.63 10.57
CA THR A 210 27.70 -3.24 9.34
C THR A 210 27.18 -3.99 8.12
N VAL A 211 27.11 -3.30 6.99
CA VAL A 211 26.85 -3.90 5.68
C VAL A 211 27.85 -3.33 4.66
N ASN A 212 28.57 -4.20 3.97
CA ASN A 212 29.33 -3.83 2.78
C ASN A 212 28.46 -4.05 1.55
N PHE A 213 27.82 -3.01 1.07
CA PHE A 213 26.88 -3.06 -0.05
C PHE A 213 27.57 -3.49 -1.36
N ASN A 214 28.84 -3.17 -1.57
CA ASN A 214 29.58 -3.59 -2.77
C ASN A 214 29.70 -5.11 -2.92
N GLN A 215 29.46 -5.87 -1.85
CA GLN A 215 29.49 -7.33 -1.83
C GLN A 215 28.08 -7.96 -1.81
N GLN A 216 27.03 -7.16 -1.91
CA GLN A 216 25.66 -7.66 -1.85
C GLN A 216 25.05 -7.74 -3.24
N THR A 217 24.15 -8.72 -3.37
CA THR A 217 23.28 -8.87 -4.55
C THR A 217 21.86 -9.16 -4.06
N TYR A 218 20.86 -8.54 -4.65
CA TYR A 218 19.46 -8.78 -4.36
C TYR A 218 18.79 -9.51 -5.53
N ASP A 219 18.20 -10.66 -5.25
CA ASP A 219 17.46 -11.46 -6.22
C ASP A 219 15.94 -11.30 -5.98
N TYR A 220 15.35 -10.33 -6.66
CA TYR A 220 13.92 -10.02 -6.53
C TYR A 220 13.00 -11.15 -7.02
N ASN A 221 13.51 -12.12 -7.79
CA ASN A 221 12.71 -13.28 -8.17
C ASN A 221 12.50 -14.29 -7.01
N LYS A 222 13.28 -14.16 -5.94
CA LYS A 222 13.13 -14.91 -4.68
C LYS A 222 12.32 -14.16 -3.62
N MET A 223 11.67 -13.07 -4.00
CA MET A 223 10.87 -12.24 -3.13
C MET A 223 9.41 -12.34 -3.58
N PRO A 224 8.53 -13.08 -2.89
CA PRO A 224 7.10 -13.07 -3.15
C PRO A 224 6.46 -11.74 -2.69
N THR A 225 5.26 -11.45 -3.16
CA THR A 225 4.50 -10.29 -2.69
C THR A 225 4.03 -10.44 -1.23
N ALA A 226 3.95 -11.67 -0.72
CA ALA A 226 3.70 -12.00 0.68
C ALA A 226 4.41 -13.31 1.03
N ILE A 227 5.13 -13.35 2.14
CA ILE A 227 5.77 -14.56 2.65
C ILE A 227 4.69 -15.54 3.11
N LYS A 228 4.85 -16.83 2.78
CA LYS A 228 4.00 -17.92 3.30
C LYS A 228 4.74 -18.79 4.32
N ASP A 229 6.04 -18.95 4.12
CA ASP A 229 6.89 -19.75 4.99
C ASP A 229 8.08 -18.93 5.47
N SER A 230 9.03 -18.64 4.59
CA SER A 230 10.17 -17.77 4.91
C SER A 230 10.82 -17.23 3.64
N SER A 231 11.36 -16.01 3.70
CA SER A 231 12.12 -15.45 2.58
C SER A 231 13.40 -14.75 3.08
N TYR A 232 14.52 -15.47 2.97
CA TYR A 232 15.84 -14.90 3.28
C TYR A 232 16.12 -13.61 2.50
N GLU A 233 15.74 -13.56 1.21
CA GLU A 233 16.01 -12.38 0.36
C GLU A 233 15.22 -11.15 0.82
N ILE A 234 13.95 -11.30 1.25
CA ILE A 234 13.18 -10.19 1.82
C ILE A 234 13.77 -9.75 3.16
N ALA A 235 14.03 -10.68 4.07
CA ALA A 235 14.63 -10.38 5.37
C ALA A 235 15.99 -9.67 5.21
N LYS A 236 16.83 -10.14 4.28
CA LYS A 236 18.12 -9.52 3.93
C LYS A 236 17.95 -8.09 3.43
N LEU A 237 17.01 -7.87 2.50
CA LEU A 237 16.76 -6.54 1.94
C LEU A 237 16.30 -5.56 3.02
N ILE A 238 15.33 -5.96 3.86
CA ILE A 238 14.81 -5.12 4.94
C ILE A 238 15.88 -4.82 5.99
N TYR A 239 16.64 -5.85 6.43
CA TYR A 239 17.76 -5.66 7.36
C TYR A 239 18.83 -4.70 6.82
N HIS A 240 19.21 -4.84 5.56
CA HIS A 240 20.17 -3.95 4.90
C HIS A 240 19.67 -2.50 4.82
N CYS A 241 18.38 -2.30 4.55
CA CYS A 241 17.74 -0.99 4.63
C CYS A 241 17.81 -0.42 6.05
N GLY A 242 17.52 -1.26 7.07
CA GLY A 242 17.62 -0.86 8.47
C GLY A 242 19.03 -0.43 8.88
N VAL A 243 20.06 -1.20 8.51
CA VAL A 243 21.45 -0.80 8.77
C VAL A 243 21.81 0.47 8.02
N ALA A 244 21.33 0.66 6.78
CA ALA A 244 21.59 1.86 6.01
C ALA A 244 21.10 3.13 6.70
N VAL A 245 19.94 3.10 7.34
CA VAL A 245 19.32 4.27 8.03
C VAL A 245 19.66 4.38 9.51
N ASN A 246 20.65 3.62 9.99
CA ASN A 246 21.05 3.57 11.40
C ASN A 246 19.83 3.28 12.33
N MET A 247 19.07 2.24 12.01
CA MET A 247 17.83 1.89 12.70
C MET A 247 18.00 1.82 14.21
N GLY A 248 17.19 2.55 14.95
CA GLY A 248 17.03 2.39 16.41
C GLY A 248 16.21 1.15 16.69
N TYR A 249 16.89 0.00 16.74
CA TYR A 249 16.27 -1.30 16.97
C TYR A 249 15.72 -1.46 18.37
N SER A 250 14.55 -2.11 18.50
CA SER A 250 13.92 -2.46 19.78
C SER A 250 12.92 -3.61 19.59
N SER A 251 12.73 -4.42 20.64
CA SER A 251 11.70 -5.46 20.71
C SER A 251 10.27 -4.93 20.73
N ASP A 252 10.07 -3.67 21.15
CA ASP A 252 8.76 -3.01 21.22
C ASP A 252 8.41 -2.22 19.95
N GLY A 253 9.40 -2.00 19.06
CA GLY A 253 9.23 -1.24 17.81
C GLY A 253 10.51 -0.50 17.43
N SER A 254 10.94 -0.63 16.19
CA SER A 254 12.16 -0.05 15.65
C SER A 254 11.87 1.16 14.77
N GLY A 255 12.67 2.22 14.87
CA GLY A 255 12.44 3.47 14.18
C GLY A 255 13.70 4.11 13.59
N ALA A 256 13.51 4.88 12.51
CA ALA A 256 14.54 5.69 11.86
C ALA A 256 13.90 6.94 11.23
N GLN A 257 14.74 7.87 10.80
CA GLN A 257 14.26 9.09 10.17
C GLN A 257 14.03 8.88 8.66
N VAL A 258 12.93 9.42 8.13
CA VAL A 258 12.57 9.29 6.71
C VAL A 258 13.57 10.05 5.81
N TYR A 259 14.15 11.13 6.28
CA TYR A 259 15.18 11.86 5.51
C TYR A 259 16.46 11.03 5.34
N ASP A 260 16.81 10.16 6.29
CA ASP A 260 17.94 9.22 6.14
C ASP A 260 17.65 8.22 5.03
N ALA A 261 16.41 7.73 4.92
CA ALA A 261 16.00 6.87 3.81
C ALA A 261 16.21 7.56 2.45
N ALA A 262 15.78 8.83 2.31
CA ALA A 262 16.00 9.60 1.09
C ALA A 262 17.50 9.70 0.72
N ASP A 263 18.35 9.93 1.72
CA ASP A 263 19.81 10.00 1.50
C ASP A 263 20.39 8.64 1.06
N ARG A 264 20.00 7.54 1.73
CA ARG A 264 20.50 6.20 1.43
C ARG A 264 20.00 5.66 0.10
N MET A 265 18.76 5.96 -0.29
CA MET A 265 18.24 5.60 -1.62
C MET A 265 19.12 6.21 -2.73
N LYS A 266 19.57 7.44 -2.59
CA LYS A 266 20.53 8.06 -3.54
C LYS A 266 21.91 7.40 -3.48
N ASN A 267 22.50 7.37 -2.31
CA ASN A 267 23.94 7.16 -2.16
C ASN A 267 24.35 5.68 -2.19
N ASN A 268 23.46 4.78 -1.70
CA ASN A 268 23.75 3.36 -1.63
C ASN A 268 22.97 2.54 -2.66
N PHE A 269 21.73 2.97 -2.98
CA PHE A 269 20.83 2.18 -3.81
C PHE A 269 20.65 2.73 -5.23
N GLY A 270 21.36 3.81 -5.61
CA GLY A 270 21.46 4.28 -7.00
C GLY A 270 20.15 4.86 -7.56
N TYR A 271 19.28 5.37 -6.69
CA TYR A 271 18.06 6.06 -7.09
C TYR A 271 18.34 7.47 -7.61
N ASN A 272 17.32 8.11 -8.18
CA ASN A 272 17.40 9.43 -8.76
C ASN A 272 18.15 10.42 -7.83
N PRO A 273 19.25 11.04 -8.29
CA PRO A 273 20.01 11.97 -7.46
C PRO A 273 19.21 13.23 -7.06
N ASN A 274 18.12 13.52 -7.78
CA ASN A 274 17.23 14.65 -7.50
C ASN A 274 16.06 14.28 -6.58
N LEU A 275 15.95 13.01 -6.12
CA LEU A 275 14.91 12.67 -5.17
C LEU A 275 14.98 13.58 -3.94
N SER A 276 13.82 13.93 -3.38
CA SER A 276 13.75 14.92 -2.31
C SER A 276 12.80 14.50 -1.20
N PHE A 277 13.26 14.64 0.03
CA PHE A 277 12.41 14.59 1.22
C PHE A 277 11.64 15.92 1.36
N LYS A 278 10.35 15.84 1.67
CA LYS A 278 9.48 16.99 1.87
C LYS A 278 8.60 16.81 3.09
N SER A 279 8.33 17.92 3.79
CA SER A 279 7.38 17.99 4.88
C SER A 279 6.12 18.71 4.41
N ARG A 280 4.94 18.17 4.74
CA ARG A 280 3.66 18.73 4.29
C ARG A 280 3.41 20.13 4.79
N GLU A 281 3.89 20.48 5.96
CA GLU A 281 3.73 21.80 6.57
C GLU A 281 4.33 22.95 5.73
N ASP A 282 5.23 22.64 4.80
CA ASP A 282 5.81 23.62 3.86
C ASP A 282 4.90 23.93 2.66
N TYR A 283 3.74 23.27 2.54
CA TYR A 283 2.86 23.31 1.37
C TYR A 283 1.40 23.49 1.77
N SER A 284 0.60 24.15 0.90
CA SER A 284 -0.86 24.10 1.05
C SER A 284 -1.40 22.70 0.74
N ASP A 285 -2.61 22.40 1.23
CA ASP A 285 -3.31 21.13 0.94
C ASP A 285 -3.36 20.84 -0.56
N TYR A 286 -3.72 21.83 -1.36
CA TYR A 286 -3.77 21.72 -2.82
C TYR A 286 -2.41 21.42 -3.45
N GLN A 287 -1.35 22.10 -2.99
CA GLN A 287 0.01 21.83 -3.49
C GLN A 287 0.46 20.42 -3.13
N TRP A 288 0.25 20.02 -1.87
CA TRP A 288 0.65 18.69 -1.40
C TRP A 288 -0.04 17.57 -2.18
N THR A 289 -1.37 17.61 -2.28
CA THR A 289 -2.13 16.58 -3.00
C THR A 289 -1.86 16.58 -4.50
N THR A 290 -1.61 17.76 -5.12
CA THR A 290 -1.22 17.86 -6.53
C THR A 290 0.14 17.21 -6.78
N MET A 291 1.12 17.43 -5.89
CA MET A 291 2.44 16.80 -6.00
C MET A 291 2.35 15.27 -5.86
N LEU A 292 1.58 14.77 -4.89
CA LEU A 292 1.38 13.33 -4.70
C LEU A 292 0.76 12.68 -5.94
N ARG A 293 -0.33 13.26 -6.46
CA ARG A 293 -0.97 12.76 -7.70
C ARG A 293 0.01 12.76 -8.87
N GLY A 294 0.78 13.83 -9.04
CA GLY A 294 1.77 13.93 -10.11
C GLY A 294 2.85 12.85 -10.08
N GLN A 295 3.19 12.32 -8.90
CA GLN A 295 4.07 11.15 -8.78
C GLN A 295 3.34 9.87 -9.21
N ILE A 296 2.14 9.65 -8.66
CA ILE A 296 1.37 8.42 -8.92
C ILE A 296 0.95 8.31 -10.39
N ASP A 297 0.61 9.44 -11.05
CA ASP A 297 0.31 9.49 -12.50
C ASP A 297 1.51 9.05 -13.36
N GLN A 298 2.73 9.31 -12.88
CA GLN A 298 3.97 8.84 -13.47
C GLN A 298 4.36 7.43 -13.02
N LYS A 299 3.48 6.73 -12.29
CA LYS A 299 3.72 5.41 -11.71
C LYS A 299 4.89 5.41 -10.69
N ILE A 300 5.14 6.54 -10.04
CA ILE A 300 6.13 6.67 -8.98
C ILE A 300 5.41 6.52 -7.63
N ILE A 301 5.78 5.49 -6.87
CA ILE A 301 5.29 5.31 -5.51
C ILE A 301 6.15 6.13 -4.53
N LEU A 302 5.54 6.57 -3.43
CA LEU A 302 6.23 7.41 -2.45
C LEU A 302 6.38 6.66 -1.13
N GLN A 303 7.56 6.68 -0.55
CA GLN A 303 7.69 6.43 0.87
C GLN A 303 7.10 7.62 1.62
N TYR A 304 6.05 7.35 2.38
CA TYR A 304 5.25 8.34 3.11
C TYR A 304 5.36 8.09 4.60
N ALA A 305 5.18 9.11 5.41
CA ALA A 305 5.11 8.96 6.85
C ALA A 305 4.10 9.92 7.46
N ALA A 306 3.49 9.49 8.55
CA ALA A 306 2.62 10.30 9.39
C ALA A 306 3.05 10.19 10.85
N PHE A 307 2.84 11.27 11.59
CA PHE A 307 3.25 11.38 12.99
C PHE A 307 2.12 11.97 13.84
N ASP A 308 2.12 11.61 15.09
CA ASP A 308 1.44 12.33 16.18
C ASP A 308 2.47 12.74 17.24
N GLU A 309 2.01 13.24 18.39
CA GLU A 309 2.89 13.69 19.48
C GLU A 309 3.76 12.59 20.09
N ASN A 310 3.37 11.33 19.96
CA ASN A 310 3.97 10.19 20.67
C ASN A 310 4.58 9.14 19.73
N SER A 311 4.15 9.10 18.48
CA SER A 311 4.49 8.02 17.55
C SER A 311 4.60 8.49 16.11
N GLY A 312 5.21 7.65 15.29
CA GLY A 312 5.30 7.83 13.84
C GLY A 312 5.28 6.51 13.13
N HIS A 313 4.83 6.51 11.87
CA HIS A 313 4.87 5.34 11.02
C HIS A 313 5.22 5.73 9.60
N ALA A 314 6.13 4.96 8.98
CA ALA A 314 6.48 5.08 7.57
C ALA A 314 5.84 3.93 6.77
N PHE A 315 5.33 4.25 5.58
CA PHE A 315 4.56 3.34 4.74
C PHE A 315 4.64 3.79 3.28
N ILE A 316 3.93 3.13 2.37
CA ILE A 316 3.92 3.49 0.95
C ILE A 316 2.60 4.16 0.58
N CYS A 317 2.70 5.28 -0.15
CA CYS A 317 1.60 5.90 -0.88
C CYS A 317 1.74 5.51 -2.35
N ASP A 318 0.77 4.79 -2.89
CA ASP A 318 0.87 4.15 -4.21
C ASP A 318 -0.42 4.22 -5.05
N GLY A 319 -1.35 5.05 -4.63
CA GLY A 319 -2.59 5.27 -5.37
C GLY A 319 -3.33 6.50 -4.88
N TYR A 320 -4.33 6.92 -5.64
CA TYR A 320 -5.28 7.95 -5.22
C TYR A 320 -6.65 7.72 -5.85
N SER A 321 -7.66 8.33 -5.28
CA SER A 321 -8.97 8.49 -5.90
C SER A 321 -9.44 9.93 -5.83
N ASP A 322 -10.52 10.23 -6.54
CA ASP A 322 -11.13 11.56 -6.53
C ASP A 322 -11.30 12.09 -5.10
N ASN A 323 -11.26 13.44 -4.96
CA ASN A 323 -11.47 14.14 -3.69
C ASN A 323 -10.42 13.87 -2.61
N ASP A 324 -9.14 13.75 -3.01
CA ASP A 324 -8.00 13.73 -2.10
C ASP A 324 -7.92 12.51 -1.15
N TYR A 325 -8.39 11.36 -1.63
CA TYR A 325 -8.11 10.08 -0.99
C TYR A 325 -6.85 9.48 -1.60
N PHE A 326 -5.90 9.09 -0.75
CA PHE A 326 -4.67 8.44 -1.17
C PHE A 326 -4.62 7.02 -0.64
N HIS A 327 -4.19 6.10 -1.50
CA HIS A 327 -4.01 4.71 -1.12
C HIS A 327 -2.69 4.55 -0.36
N PHE A 328 -2.78 3.89 0.79
CA PHE A 328 -1.66 3.57 1.65
C PHE A 328 -1.52 2.07 1.83
N ASN A 329 -0.30 1.59 1.60
CA ASN A 329 0.16 0.27 1.99
C ASN A 329 1.01 0.43 3.26
N TRP A 330 0.47 -0.03 4.36
CA TRP A 330 1.01 0.24 5.69
C TRP A 330 2.25 -0.58 6.05
N GLY A 331 2.64 -1.58 5.23
CA GLY A 331 3.69 -2.53 5.60
C GLY A 331 3.29 -3.38 6.80
N TRP A 332 2.04 -3.87 6.80
CA TRP A 332 1.40 -4.62 7.88
C TRP A 332 0.66 -5.84 7.33
N SER A 333 1.37 -6.66 6.52
CA SER A 333 0.82 -7.87 5.85
C SER A 333 -0.42 -7.60 4.97
N GLY A 334 -0.60 -6.37 4.49
CA GLY A 334 -1.76 -5.95 3.69
C GLY A 334 -2.98 -5.57 4.54
N TYR A 335 -2.97 -5.78 5.86
CA TYR A 335 -4.05 -5.32 6.73
C TYR A 335 -4.18 -3.81 6.70
N TYR A 336 -5.42 -3.33 6.70
CA TYR A 336 -5.78 -1.91 6.71
C TYR A 336 -5.40 -1.13 5.45
N ASN A 337 -4.77 -1.73 4.44
CA ASN A 337 -4.49 -1.04 3.19
C ASN A 337 -5.77 -0.45 2.62
N GLY A 338 -5.70 0.77 2.07
CA GLY A 338 -6.89 1.43 1.55
C GLY A 338 -6.67 2.91 1.26
N PHE A 339 -7.75 3.57 0.89
CA PHE A 339 -7.81 4.98 0.53
C PHE A 339 -8.23 5.81 1.74
N PHE A 340 -7.38 6.73 2.16
CA PHE A 340 -7.57 7.61 3.31
C PHE A 340 -7.63 9.05 2.85
N TYR A 341 -8.62 9.81 3.37
CA TYR A 341 -8.68 11.24 3.14
C TYR A 341 -7.59 11.95 3.94
N ILE A 342 -6.85 12.84 3.29
CA ILE A 342 -5.68 13.46 3.92
C ILE A 342 -5.81 14.96 4.15
N ASN A 343 -6.89 15.59 3.74
CA ASN A 343 -7.10 17.03 3.95
C ASN A 343 -8.02 17.32 5.14
N ASN A 344 -8.28 18.60 5.38
CA ASN A 344 -9.18 19.02 6.44
C ASN A 344 -10.60 18.48 6.22
N LEU A 345 -11.17 17.81 7.22
CA LEU A 345 -12.52 17.22 7.15
C LEU A 345 -13.62 18.28 7.00
N ASN A 346 -13.33 19.51 7.42
CA ASN A 346 -14.15 20.69 7.23
C ASN A 346 -13.26 21.90 6.90
N PRO A 347 -13.48 22.64 5.81
CA PRO A 347 -12.66 23.80 5.43
C PRO A 347 -12.64 24.94 6.43
N GLY A 348 -13.58 24.97 7.40
CA GLY A 348 -13.60 25.94 8.49
C GLY A 348 -12.58 25.67 9.60
N TYR A 349 -11.88 24.53 9.55
CA TYR A 349 -10.88 24.15 10.52
C TYR A 349 -9.57 23.77 9.82
N ASN A 350 -8.47 24.41 10.21
CA ASN A 350 -7.14 24.10 9.68
C ASN A 350 -6.42 23.15 10.64
N PHE A 351 -6.34 21.87 10.27
CA PHE A 351 -5.64 20.85 11.04
C PHE A 351 -4.17 20.77 10.61
N ASN A 352 -3.28 20.71 11.58
CA ASN A 352 -1.85 20.59 11.31
C ASN A 352 -1.47 19.11 11.18
N TYR A 353 -1.22 18.66 9.94
CA TYR A 353 -0.81 17.29 9.65
C TYR A 353 0.72 17.19 9.67
N TYR A 354 1.25 16.35 10.52
CA TYR A 354 2.68 16.03 10.52
C TYR A 354 2.94 14.89 9.54
N HIS A 355 2.85 15.19 8.23
CA HIS A 355 3.12 14.23 7.17
C HIS A 355 4.40 14.55 6.43
N GLN A 356 5.09 13.50 5.96
CA GLN A 356 6.34 13.59 5.22
C GLN A 356 6.33 12.61 4.06
N ALA A 357 7.06 12.89 2.99
CA ALA A 357 7.19 11.97 1.88
C ALA A 357 8.52 12.15 1.13
N ILE A 358 8.98 11.09 0.48
CA ILE A 358 10.11 11.12 -0.44
C ILE A 358 9.56 11.16 -1.86
N PHE A 359 9.84 12.24 -2.58
CA PHE A 359 9.45 12.49 -3.95
C PHE A 359 10.56 12.10 -4.92
N ASP A 360 10.18 11.76 -6.16
CA ASP A 360 11.08 11.37 -7.25
C ASP A 360 11.96 10.17 -6.89
N CYS A 361 11.43 9.26 -6.04
CA CYS A 361 12.11 8.09 -5.54
C CYS A 361 11.99 6.91 -6.53
N TYR A 362 12.73 6.98 -7.63
CA TYR A 362 12.78 5.97 -8.68
C TYR A 362 14.20 5.76 -9.19
N PRO A 363 14.57 4.58 -9.72
CA PRO A 363 15.87 4.34 -10.34
C PRO A 363 15.97 5.04 -11.70
N THR A 364 17.12 5.67 -11.97
CA THR A 364 17.38 6.33 -13.27
C THR A 364 17.77 5.37 -14.38
N THR A 365 18.12 4.14 -14.01
CA THR A 365 18.46 3.04 -14.94
C THR A 365 17.78 1.77 -14.46
N THR A 366 17.39 0.90 -15.38
CA THR A 366 16.86 -0.43 -15.06
C THR A 366 17.62 -1.49 -15.83
N ASN A 367 18.04 -2.52 -15.12
CA ASN A 367 18.68 -3.70 -15.71
C ASN A 367 17.75 -4.91 -15.65
N PHE A 368 16.43 -4.68 -15.83
CA PHE A 368 15.48 -5.77 -15.80
C PHE A 368 15.76 -6.78 -16.92
N SER A 369 15.95 -8.03 -16.54
CA SER A 369 16.09 -9.17 -17.44
C SER A 369 15.13 -10.27 -17.00
N CYS A 370 14.37 -10.80 -17.93
CA CYS A 370 13.40 -11.87 -17.71
C CYS A 370 13.80 -13.20 -18.36
N SER A 371 15.03 -13.34 -18.85
CA SER A 371 15.46 -14.53 -19.59
C SER A 371 16.42 -15.41 -18.79
N ASN A 372 16.31 -16.74 -18.94
CA ASN A 372 17.20 -17.75 -18.36
C ASN A 372 17.26 -17.74 -16.83
N ASN A 373 16.16 -17.38 -16.15
CA ASN A 373 16.10 -17.41 -14.69
C ASN A 373 15.87 -18.85 -14.21
N VAL A 374 16.75 -19.35 -13.35
CA VAL A 374 16.58 -20.62 -12.64
C VAL A 374 16.24 -20.30 -11.18
N LEU A 375 15.04 -20.72 -10.77
CA LEU A 375 14.45 -20.41 -9.47
C LEU A 375 14.42 -21.68 -8.63
N THR A 376 15.16 -21.68 -7.54
CA THR A 376 15.34 -22.83 -6.64
C THR A 376 14.82 -22.59 -5.23
N SER A 377 14.33 -21.38 -4.94
CA SER A 377 13.70 -21.04 -3.64
C SER A 377 12.29 -21.59 -3.57
N HIS A 378 11.83 -21.88 -2.34
CA HIS A 378 10.47 -22.36 -2.09
C HIS A 378 9.40 -21.35 -2.50
N GLU A 379 9.72 -20.10 -2.46
CA GLU A 379 8.80 -19.03 -2.85
C GLU A 379 9.53 -17.86 -3.53
N GLY A 380 8.78 -17.12 -4.32
CA GLY A 380 9.27 -15.96 -5.03
C GLY A 380 8.24 -15.39 -5.98
N SER A 381 8.68 -14.48 -6.86
CA SER A 381 7.79 -13.87 -7.85
C SER A 381 8.47 -13.64 -9.19
N ILE A 382 7.70 -13.78 -10.27
CA ILE A 382 8.12 -13.53 -11.64
C ILE A 382 7.27 -12.43 -12.26
N THR A 383 7.87 -11.64 -13.16
CA THR A 383 7.18 -10.56 -13.88
C THR A 383 7.71 -10.40 -15.28
N SER A 384 6.87 -9.92 -16.20
CA SER A 384 7.26 -9.63 -17.59
C SER A 384 7.96 -8.28 -17.77
N SER A 385 7.90 -7.39 -16.79
CA SER A 385 8.50 -6.05 -16.84
C SER A 385 8.90 -5.57 -15.45
N ALA A 386 9.85 -4.65 -15.35
CA ALA A 386 9.99 -3.87 -14.14
C ALA A 386 8.72 -3.01 -14.00
N PRO A 387 7.99 -3.08 -12.88
CA PRO A 387 6.60 -2.66 -12.80
C PRO A 387 6.30 -1.23 -13.24
N ASN A 388 7.30 -0.35 -13.39
CA ASN A 388 6.99 1.06 -13.36
C ASN A 388 7.54 1.92 -14.47
N LEU A 389 8.36 1.39 -15.33
CA LEU A 389 9.00 2.24 -16.32
C LEU A 389 8.33 2.12 -17.68
N SER A 390 7.66 1.01 -17.93
CA SER A 390 6.91 0.79 -19.17
C SER A 390 6.09 -0.49 -19.09
N ASP A 391 5.16 -0.65 -19.98
CA ASP A 391 4.59 -1.92 -20.36
C ASP A 391 5.70 -2.90 -20.80
N TYR A 392 5.42 -4.20 -20.87
CA TYR A 392 6.40 -5.13 -21.45
C TYR A 392 6.77 -4.71 -22.89
N LYS A 393 7.91 -5.19 -23.39
CA LYS A 393 8.38 -4.79 -24.74
C LYS A 393 7.84 -5.72 -25.82
N ASN A 394 7.86 -5.27 -27.06
CA ASN A 394 7.62 -6.11 -28.22
C ASN A 394 8.74 -7.13 -28.41
N ASN A 395 8.40 -8.27 -29.01
CA ASN A 395 9.31 -9.35 -29.33
C ASN A 395 10.07 -9.92 -28.12
N MET A 396 9.45 -9.92 -26.94
CA MET A 396 10.03 -10.56 -25.75
C MET A 396 9.98 -12.09 -25.86
N ASN A 397 11.00 -12.70 -25.29
CA ASN A 397 11.06 -14.14 -25.06
C ASN A 397 11.66 -14.35 -23.66
N CYS A 398 10.80 -14.27 -22.65
CA CYS A 398 11.17 -14.42 -21.25
C CYS A 398 11.03 -15.86 -20.81
N THR A 399 11.96 -16.34 -19.98
CA THR A 399 11.93 -17.73 -19.49
C THR A 399 12.30 -17.81 -18.01
N TRP A 400 11.58 -18.68 -17.30
CA TRP A 400 11.84 -19.02 -15.91
C TRP A 400 11.72 -20.54 -15.73
N LEU A 401 12.75 -21.14 -15.16
CA LEU A 401 12.72 -22.53 -14.73
C LEU A 401 12.54 -22.56 -13.20
N ILE A 402 11.39 -22.97 -12.72
CA ILE A 402 11.16 -23.25 -11.30
C ILE A 402 11.54 -24.70 -11.06
N ASN A 403 12.64 -24.90 -10.34
CA ASN A 403 13.19 -26.23 -10.04
C ASN A 403 13.61 -26.24 -8.55
N ILE A 404 12.64 -26.48 -7.68
CA ILE A 404 12.83 -26.51 -6.24
C ILE A 404 13.42 -27.86 -5.86
N PRO A 405 14.56 -27.93 -5.15
CA PRO A 405 15.29 -29.18 -4.93
C PRO A 405 14.58 -30.18 -3.99
N ASP A 406 13.61 -29.70 -3.22
CA ASP A 406 12.91 -30.50 -2.22
C ASP A 406 11.74 -31.29 -2.83
N THR A 407 11.31 -32.33 -2.08
CA THR A 407 10.10 -33.09 -2.45
C THR A 407 8.88 -32.22 -2.21
N LEU A 408 8.15 -31.90 -3.26
CA LEU A 408 6.94 -31.08 -3.21
C LEU A 408 5.71 -31.89 -3.56
N SER A 409 4.59 -31.57 -2.92
CA SER A 409 3.27 -32.05 -3.35
C SER A 409 2.79 -31.26 -4.60
N ARG A 410 3.10 -29.98 -4.67
CA ARG A 410 2.74 -29.10 -5.80
C ARG A 410 3.53 -27.79 -5.82
N ILE A 411 3.50 -27.11 -6.96
CA ILE A 411 3.86 -25.70 -7.10
C ILE A 411 2.56 -24.92 -7.33
N THR A 412 2.30 -23.90 -6.48
CA THR A 412 1.14 -23.01 -6.62
C THR A 412 1.57 -21.70 -7.28
N LEU A 413 0.89 -21.29 -8.35
CA LEU A 413 1.07 -19.99 -9.01
C LEU A 413 -0.11 -19.08 -8.68
N SER A 414 0.17 -17.90 -8.09
CA SER A 414 -0.83 -16.90 -7.70
C SER A 414 -0.63 -15.61 -8.51
N PHE A 415 -1.59 -15.28 -9.35
CA PHE A 415 -1.53 -14.10 -10.21
C PHE A 415 -1.98 -12.87 -9.44
N ARG A 416 -1.10 -11.86 -9.32
CA ARG A 416 -1.40 -10.56 -8.70
C ARG A 416 -2.04 -9.60 -9.68
N TYR A 417 -1.53 -9.57 -10.88
CA TYR A 417 -2.18 -8.99 -12.05
C TYR A 417 -1.76 -9.74 -13.30
N PHE A 418 -2.59 -9.66 -14.34
CA PHE A 418 -2.32 -10.23 -15.65
C PHE A 418 -3.04 -9.41 -16.72
N THR A 419 -2.28 -8.73 -17.57
CA THR A 419 -2.80 -7.94 -18.68
C THR A 419 -1.84 -8.06 -19.85
N THR A 420 -2.22 -8.86 -20.86
CA THR A 420 -1.47 -9.03 -22.11
C THR A 420 -2.39 -8.78 -23.31
N LEU A 421 -1.82 -8.46 -24.46
CA LEU A 421 -2.59 -8.33 -25.69
C LEU A 421 -2.87 -9.69 -26.32
N ALA A 422 -3.85 -9.73 -27.22
CA ALA A 422 -4.13 -10.91 -28.01
C ALA A 422 -2.91 -11.28 -28.88
N GLY A 423 -2.42 -12.51 -28.72
CA GLY A 423 -1.19 -12.98 -29.39
C GLY A 423 0.04 -12.98 -28.50
N ASP A 424 0.04 -12.22 -27.41
CA ASP A 424 1.09 -12.26 -26.40
C ASP A 424 0.70 -13.31 -25.35
N THR A 425 1.57 -14.27 -25.12
CA THR A 425 1.16 -15.48 -24.41
C THR A 425 2.16 -15.93 -23.37
N LEU A 426 1.66 -16.27 -22.19
CA LEU A 426 2.36 -16.96 -21.13
C LEU A 426 2.05 -18.45 -21.23
N TYR A 427 3.09 -19.28 -21.38
CA TYR A 427 3.03 -20.74 -21.40
C TYR A 427 3.63 -21.31 -20.13
N ILE A 428 3.06 -22.39 -19.64
CA ILE A 428 3.61 -23.19 -18.55
C ILE A 428 3.75 -24.62 -19.05
N TYR A 429 4.98 -25.15 -18.97
CA TYR A 429 5.34 -26.48 -19.45
C TYR A 429 5.72 -27.38 -18.27
N ASN A 430 5.45 -28.67 -18.42
CA ASN A 430 6.01 -29.71 -17.57
C ASN A 430 7.44 -30.02 -18.03
N GLY A 431 8.42 -29.85 -17.13
CA GLY A 431 9.83 -30.14 -17.40
C GLY A 431 10.74 -28.94 -17.39
N ASN A 432 11.93 -29.06 -17.99
CA ASN A 432 13.03 -28.09 -17.88
C ASN A 432 13.06 -27.06 -19.03
N ASP A 433 12.26 -27.26 -20.07
CA ASP A 433 12.27 -26.41 -21.27
C ASP A 433 10.89 -26.40 -21.97
N ASP A 434 10.81 -25.74 -23.13
CA ASP A 434 9.60 -25.63 -23.94
C ASP A 434 9.32 -26.84 -24.88
N ASN A 435 10.10 -27.93 -24.79
CA ASN A 435 9.78 -29.20 -25.42
C ASN A 435 8.82 -30.04 -24.54
N GLY A 436 8.63 -29.67 -23.27
CA GLY A 436 7.71 -30.32 -22.37
C GLY A 436 6.24 -30.19 -22.80
N GLN A 437 5.37 -30.96 -22.16
CA GLN A 437 3.92 -30.80 -22.35
C GLN A 437 3.45 -29.45 -21.85
N ILE A 438 2.66 -28.72 -22.66
CA ILE A 438 1.99 -27.49 -22.22
C ILE A 438 0.93 -27.88 -21.19
N LEU A 439 1.07 -27.33 -19.98
CA LEU A 439 0.10 -27.47 -18.91
C LEU A 439 -0.94 -26.37 -18.96
N TYR A 440 -0.49 -25.10 -19.18
CA TYR A 440 -1.36 -23.94 -19.22
C TYR A 440 -0.88 -22.93 -20.27
N LYS A 441 -1.85 -22.15 -20.76
CA LYS A 441 -1.64 -21.07 -21.71
C LYS A 441 -2.56 -19.91 -21.34
N PHE A 442 -2.00 -18.71 -21.12
CA PHE A 442 -2.73 -17.51 -20.74
C PHE A 442 -2.43 -16.34 -21.69
N SER A 443 -3.47 -15.58 -22.06
CA SER A 443 -3.39 -14.39 -22.89
C SER A 443 -4.62 -13.51 -22.63
N GLY A 444 -4.53 -12.20 -22.84
CA GLY A 444 -5.60 -11.24 -22.61
C GLY A 444 -5.51 -10.54 -21.25
N ASN A 445 -6.62 -9.96 -20.81
CA ASN A 445 -6.67 -9.07 -19.64
C ASN A 445 -7.46 -9.62 -18.44
N ASN A 446 -7.82 -10.89 -18.47
CA ASN A 446 -8.45 -11.54 -17.33
C ASN A 446 -7.38 -12.15 -16.43
N VAL A 447 -7.35 -11.74 -15.17
CA VAL A 447 -6.44 -12.30 -14.16
C VAL A 447 -6.82 -13.78 -13.95
N PRO A 448 -5.92 -14.74 -14.24
CA PRO A 448 -6.20 -16.14 -14.03
C PRO A 448 -6.41 -16.45 -12.54
N ALA A 449 -7.25 -17.41 -12.23
CA ALA A 449 -7.34 -17.97 -10.89
C ALA A 449 -5.99 -18.62 -10.50
N THR A 450 -5.77 -18.78 -9.22
CA THR A 450 -4.60 -19.51 -8.68
C THR A 450 -4.56 -20.92 -9.28
N VAL A 451 -3.37 -21.35 -9.69
CA VAL A 451 -3.13 -22.63 -10.36
C VAL A 451 -2.23 -23.51 -9.50
N ASP A 452 -2.68 -24.71 -9.19
CA ASP A 452 -1.88 -25.75 -8.55
C ASP A 452 -1.32 -26.73 -9.60
N ILE A 453 0.01 -26.92 -9.59
CA ILE A 453 0.73 -27.74 -10.55
C ILE A 453 1.47 -28.86 -9.80
N TYR A 454 1.15 -30.09 -10.13
CA TYR A 454 1.68 -31.31 -9.48
C TYR A 454 2.93 -31.84 -10.19
N HIS A 455 3.75 -30.92 -10.70
CA HIS A 455 5.02 -31.23 -11.37
C HIS A 455 6.11 -30.28 -10.82
N ASN A 456 7.31 -30.81 -10.70
CA ASN A 456 8.55 -30.10 -10.39
C ASN A 456 9.69 -30.83 -11.12
N PRO A 457 10.42 -30.20 -12.03
CA PRO A 457 10.36 -28.78 -12.38
C PRO A 457 9.22 -28.37 -13.31
N ILE A 458 8.96 -27.07 -13.38
CA ILE A 458 8.12 -26.43 -14.40
C ILE A 458 8.89 -25.34 -15.13
N PHE A 459 8.63 -25.21 -16.43
CA PHE A 459 9.24 -24.18 -17.26
C PHE A 459 8.15 -23.18 -17.69
N ILE A 460 8.40 -21.91 -17.44
CA ILE A 460 7.47 -20.80 -17.77
C ILE A 460 8.10 -19.96 -18.88
N LYS A 461 7.34 -19.67 -19.93
CA LYS A 461 7.77 -18.90 -21.08
C LYS A 461 6.74 -17.84 -21.44
N PHE A 462 7.15 -16.59 -21.53
CA PHE A 462 6.33 -15.49 -22.05
C PHE A 462 6.88 -15.02 -23.38
N VAL A 463 6.01 -14.93 -24.38
CA VAL A 463 6.33 -14.45 -25.73
C VAL A 463 5.41 -13.31 -26.08
N SER A 464 5.96 -12.17 -26.50
CA SER A 464 5.21 -11.06 -27.08
C SER A 464 5.50 -10.90 -28.58
N ASN A 465 4.53 -10.43 -29.32
CA ASN A 465 4.64 -10.13 -30.75
C ASN A 465 5.29 -8.74 -30.98
N ASN A 466 5.20 -8.21 -32.19
CA ASN A 466 5.76 -6.90 -32.57
C ASN A 466 4.71 -5.76 -32.62
N ALA A 467 3.52 -5.98 -32.08
CA ALA A 467 2.45 -5.00 -32.03
C ALA A 467 2.49 -4.16 -30.75
N ASP A 468 1.34 -3.70 -30.28
CA ASP A 468 1.21 -2.92 -29.05
C ASP A 468 1.58 -3.73 -27.81
N THR A 469 1.72 -3.06 -26.68
CA THR A 469 2.16 -3.63 -25.39
C THR A 469 1.20 -3.26 -24.27
N GLU A 470 1.24 -4.00 -23.17
CA GLU A 470 0.41 -3.82 -21.99
C GLU A 470 1.24 -3.98 -20.71
N LYS A 471 0.61 -3.79 -19.55
CA LYS A 471 1.25 -3.86 -18.22
C LYS A 471 2.00 -5.18 -17.97
N GLY A 472 1.54 -6.30 -18.55
CA GLY A 472 2.12 -7.62 -18.35
C GLY A 472 1.57 -8.35 -17.12
N PHE A 473 2.43 -8.99 -16.34
CA PHE A 473 2.00 -9.79 -15.20
C PHE A 473 2.98 -9.71 -14.04
N LEU A 474 2.45 -10.01 -12.85
CA LEU A 474 3.18 -10.38 -11.65
C LEU A 474 2.54 -11.64 -11.08
N ILE A 475 3.36 -12.68 -10.90
CA ILE A 475 2.93 -14.00 -10.43
C ILE A 475 3.84 -14.42 -9.29
N ASP A 476 3.25 -14.72 -8.13
CA ASP A 476 3.97 -15.41 -7.07
C ASP A 476 3.96 -16.91 -7.32
N TYR A 477 5.05 -17.59 -6.95
CA TYR A 477 5.12 -19.04 -6.92
C TYR A 477 5.46 -19.52 -5.51
N TYR A 478 4.88 -20.67 -5.15
CA TYR A 478 5.08 -21.31 -3.85
C TYR A 478 5.23 -22.82 -4.03
N GLY A 479 6.34 -23.39 -3.59
CA GLY A 479 6.55 -24.83 -3.47
C GLY A 479 5.88 -25.32 -2.19
N ILE A 480 4.92 -26.21 -2.31
CA ILE A 480 4.18 -26.78 -1.17
C ILE A 480 4.70 -28.19 -0.93
N PRO A 481 5.24 -28.52 0.28
CA PRO A 481 5.73 -29.85 0.66
C PRO A 481 4.67 -30.94 0.64
#